data_b75156ff00cd15dcfbdc4ef16b1a3d2b
#
_entry.id   b75156ff00cd15dcfbdc4ef16b1a3d2b
#
_cell.length_a   1.000
_cell.length_b   1.000
_cell.length_c   1.000
_cell.angle_alpha   90.00
_cell.angle_beta   90.00
_cell.angle_gamma   90.00
#
_symmetry.space_group_name_H-M   'P 1'
#
loop_
_entity.id
_entity.type
_entity.pdbx_description
1 polymer ?
#
loop_
_entity_poly.entity_id
_entity_poly.type
_entity_poly.pdbx_seq_one_letter_code
_entity_poly.pdbx_strand_id
1 'polypeptide(L)'
;MKKRALTSVILAVVLIPIIWLPTLLFTIVVGFFLTVASFEMARMIAANEQLSWRYYLIHAATSLSLYVSFYLFLEDHVNGLFVLMILFGISATYFSVLVIDHTLKYTAMSQLFLSALYIAIGFAAISYLQTIGVLTLIYLFLVTLLT
;
A
#
# COMPACT_ATOMS: atom_id res chain seq x y z
N MET A 1 -20.86 -14.99 -12.20
CA MET A 1 -19.62 -15.79 -12.24
C MET A 1 -18.68 -15.42 -13.39
N LYS A 2 -19.13 -15.33 -14.65
CA LYS A 2 -18.27 -15.03 -15.83
C LYS A 2 -17.43 -13.73 -15.73
N LYS A 3 -17.99 -12.63 -15.17
CA LYS A 3 -17.26 -11.36 -15.03
C LYS A 3 -16.08 -11.45 -14.04
N ARG A 4 -16.23 -12.16 -12.92
CA ARG A 4 -15.15 -12.36 -11.92
C ARG A 4 -14.01 -13.20 -12.49
N ALA A 5 -14.35 -14.31 -13.17
CA ALA A 5 -13.35 -15.15 -13.83
C ALA A 5 -12.57 -14.39 -14.92
N LEU A 6 -13.24 -13.56 -15.71
CA LEU A 6 -12.60 -12.74 -16.73
C LEU A 6 -11.61 -11.73 -16.10
N THR A 7 -12.03 -11.06 -15.03
CA THR A 7 -11.17 -10.10 -14.31
C THR A 7 -9.94 -10.78 -13.72
N SER A 8 -10.09 -11.97 -13.13
CA SER A 8 -8.98 -12.74 -12.59
C SER A 8 -7.99 -13.19 -13.67
N VAL A 9 -8.48 -13.60 -14.83
CA VAL A 9 -7.61 -13.99 -15.97
C VAL A 9 -6.85 -12.77 -16.51
N ILE A 10 -7.52 -11.62 -16.69
CA ILE A 10 -6.87 -10.39 -17.13
C ILE A 10 -5.79 -9.97 -16.13
N LEU A 11 -6.10 -10.02 -14.84
CA LEU A 11 -5.16 -9.69 -13.78
C LEU A 11 -3.95 -10.63 -13.81
N ALA A 12 -4.16 -11.93 -13.97
CA ALA A 12 -3.08 -12.91 -14.06
C ALA A 12 -2.19 -12.67 -15.28
N VAL A 13 -2.77 -12.38 -16.44
CA VAL A 13 -2.03 -12.09 -17.68
C VAL A 13 -1.16 -10.83 -17.55
N VAL A 14 -1.63 -9.83 -16.82
CA VAL A 14 -0.87 -8.59 -16.56
C VAL A 14 0.21 -8.81 -15.50
N LEU A 15 -0.08 -9.59 -14.44
CA LEU A 15 0.85 -9.81 -13.34
C LEU A 15 2.03 -10.71 -13.72
N ILE A 16 1.81 -11.74 -14.54
CA ILE A 16 2.87 -12.69 -14.91
C ILE A 16 4.10 -11.98 -15.52
N PRO A 17 3.99 -11.11 -16.53
CA PRO A 17 5.15 -10.39 -17.05
C PRO A 17 5.82 -9.48 -16.01
N ILE A 18 5.04 -8.87 -15.11
CA ILE A 18 5.54 -7.96 -14.07
C ILE A 18 6.43 -8.73 -13.08
N ILE A 19 6.05 -9.95 -12.71
CA ILE A 19 6.81 -10.79 -11.77
C ILE A 19 8.23 -11.13 -12.31
N TRP A 20 8.41 -11.17 -13.63
CA TRP A 20 9.69 -11.45 -14.27
C TRP A 20 10.58 -10.20 -14.44
N LEU A 21 10.11 -9.03 -14.04
CA LEU A 21 10.92 -7.82 -14.09
C LEU A 21 12.09 -7.89 -13.10
N PRO A 22 13.21 -7.21 -13.40
CA PRO A 22 14.28 -7.01 -12.41
C PRO A 22 13.74 -6.38 -11.14
N THR A 23 14.30 -6.74 -9.99
CA THR A 23 13.80 -6.35 -8.65
C THR A 23 13.51 -4.85 -8.54
N LEU A 24 14.41 -4.00 -9.03
CA LEU A 24 14.22 -2.55 -8.98
C LEU A 24 12.98 -2.09 -9.77
N LEU A 25 12.80 -2.60 -10.99
CA LEU A 25 11.64 -2.25 -11.82
C LEU A 25 10.35 -2.79 -11.21
N PHE A 26 10.38 -4.01 -10.68
CA PHE A 26 9.27 -4.61 -9.96
C PHE A 26 8.84 -3.75 -8.77
N THR A 27 9.77 -3.34 -7.92
CA THR A 27 9.52 -2.49 -6.75
C THR A 27 8.90 -1.15 -7.14
N ILE A 28 9.35 -0.53 -8.24
CA ILE A 28 8.76 0.72 -8.75
C ILE A 28 7.31 0.49 -9.22
N VAL A 29 7.06 -0.58 -9.97
CA VAL A 29 5.71 -0.94 -10.46
C VAL A 29 4.77 -1.23 -9.28
N VAL A 30 5.24 -1.97 -8.29
CA VAL A 30 4.49 -2.25 -7.06
C VAL A 30 4.18 -0.96 -6.30
N GLY A 31 5.14 -0.02 -6.19
CA GLY A 31 4.92 1.31 -5.62
C GLY A 31 3.87 2.13 -6.38
N PHE A 32 3.82 2.02 -7.70
CA PHE A 32 2.76 2.63 -8.50
C PHE A 32 1.38 2.03 -8.18
N PHE A 33 1.25 0.70 -8.13
CA PHE A 33 0.00 0.04 -7.74
C PHE A 33 -0.43 0.40 -6.31
N LEU A 34 0.52 0.49 -5.37
CA LEU A 34 0.28 0.96 -4.02
C LEU A 34 -0.33 2.37 -4.03
N THR A 35 0.21 3.27 -4.84
CA THR A 35 -0.30 4.64 -4.93
C THR A 35 -1.75 4.66 -5.43
N VAL A 36 -2.05 3.88 -6.48
CA VAL A 36 -3.43 3.74 -7.00
C VAL A 36 -4.35 3.15 -5.93
N ALA A 37 -3.93 2.08 -5.26
CA ALA A 37 -4.72 1.46 -4.18
C ALA A 37 -4.99 2.43 -3.02
N SER A 38 -4.01 3.28 -2.67
CA SER A 38 -4.16 4.31 -1.64
C SER A 38 -5.21 5.36 -2.04
N PHE A 39 -5.22 5.79 -3.30
CA PHE A 39 -6.26 6.70 -3.81
C PHE A 39 -7.65 6.07 -3.77
N GLU A 40 -7.78 4.80 -4.17
CA GLU A 40 -9.05 4.08 -4.14
C GLU A 40 -9.57 3.89 -2.70
N MET A 41 -8.70 3.52 -1.77
CA MET A 41 -9.07 3.40 -0.35
C MET A 41 -9.52 4.74 0.25
N ALA A 42 -8.77 5.81 -0.02
CA ALA A 42 -9.17 7.15 0.42
C ALA A 42 -10.52 7.55 -0.18
N ARG A 43 -10.79 7.19 -1.44
CA ARG A 43 -12.07 7.44 -2.11
C ARG A 43 -13.22 6.66 -1.48
N MET A 44 -12.99 5.40 -1.07
CA MET A 44 -14.01 4.60 -0.36
C MET A 44 -14.35 5.21 1.01
N ILE A 45 -13.34 5.70 1.73
CA ILE A 45 -13.54 6.38 3.02
C ILE A 45 -14.28 7.71 2.79
N ALA A 46 -13.92 8.45 1.73
CA ALA A 46 -14.56 9.71 1.36
C ALA A 46 -16.03 9.57 0.93
N ALA A 47 -16.48 8.39 0.51
CA ALA A 47 -17.88 8.15 0.18
C ALA A 47 -18.82 8.41 1.37
N ASN A 48 -18.32 8.26 2.60
CA ASN A 48 -19.04 8.53 3.85
C ASN A 48 -18.72 9.92 4.47
N GLU A 49 -17.69 10.61 3.95
CA GLU A 49 -17.18 11.86 4.49
C GLU A 49 -16.73 12.75 3.33
N GLN A 50 -16.99 14.06 3.39
CA GLN A 50 -16.53 15.00 2.36
C GLN A 50 -15.04 15.32 2.56
N LEU A 51 -14.17 14.43 2.11
CA LEU A 51 -12.72 14.62 2.18
C LEU A 51 -12.24 15.57 1.07
N SER A 52 -11.47 16.59 1.43
CA SER A 52 -10.76 17.43 0.47
C SER A 52 -9.70 16.60 -0.29
N TRP A 53 -9.41 16.94 -1.53
CA TRP A 53 -8.42 16.27 -2.35
C TRP A 53 -7.02 16.21 -1.72
N ARG A 54 -6.70 17.15 -0.83
CA ARG A 54 -5.44 17.19 -0.07
C ARG A 54 -5.23 15.92 0.75
N TYR A 55 -6.30 15.36 1.31
CA TYR A 55 -6.21 14.14 2.13
C TYR A 55 -5.87 12.90 1.31
N TYR A 56 -6.28 12.85 0.05
CA TYR A 56 -5.87 11.79 -0.88
C TYR A 56 -4.35 11.83 -1.12
N LEU A 57 -3.78 13.03 -1.31
CA LEU A 57 -2.34 13.19 -1.49
C LEU A 57 -1.56 12.82 -0.22
N ILE A 58 -2.01 13.30 0.94
CA ILE A 58 -1.38 12.97 2.22
C ILE A 58 -1.41 11.46 2.42
N HIS A 59 -2.55 10.81 2.17
CA HIS A 59 -2.71 9.38 2.32
C HIS A 59 -1.79 8.60 1.36
N ALA A 60 -1.72 8.97 0.09
CA ALA A 60 -0.84 8.34 -0.88
C ALA A 60 0.65 8.55 -0.52
N ALA A 61 1.05 9.76 -0.11
CA ALA A 61 2.41 10.07 0.29
C ALA A 61 2.84 9.30 1.54
N THR A 62 1.97 9.21 2.55
CA THR A 62 2.24 8.46 3.78
C THR A 62 2.30 6.96 3.53
N SER A 63 1.41 6.40 2.70
CA SER A 63 1.43 5.00 2.30
C SER A 63 2.72 4.66 1.55
N LEU A 64 3.16 5.52 0.64
CA LEU A 64 4.40 5.34 -0.11
C LEU A 64 5.64 5.42 0.80
N SER A 65 5.67 6.37 1.74
CA SER A 65 6.76 6.50 2.71
C SER A 65 6.87 5.28 3.61
N LEU A 66 5.74 4.74 4.06
CA LEU A 66 5.68 3.50 4.84
C LEU A 66 6.15 2.30 4.02
N TYR A 67 5.69 2.18 2.77
CA TYR A 67 6.10 1.12 1.87
C TYR A 67 7.61 1.07 1.70
N VAL A 68 8.23 2.21 1.37
CA VAL A 68 9.67 2.30 1.20
C VAL A 68 10.40 1.95 2.50
N SER A 69 9.93 2.45 3.65
CA SER A 69 10.54 2.17 4.95
C SER A 69 10.46 0.70 5.33
N PHE A 70 9.32 0.04 5.12
CA PHE A 70 9.15 -1.39 5.39
C PHE A 70 9.95 -2.25 4.41
N TYR A 71 9.98 -1.88 3.13
CA TYR A 71 10.75 -2.60 2.13
C TYR A 71 12.26 -2.56 2.46
N LEU A 72 12.80 -1.38 2.76
CA LEU A 72 14.22 -1.22 3.16
C LEU A 72 14.54 -1.94 4.48
N PHE A 73 13.59 -2.02 5.40
CA PHE A 73 13.75 -2.78 6.64
C PHE A 73 13.79 -4.28 6.38
N LEU A 74 12.94 -4.79 5.49
CA LEU A 74 12.92 -6.22 5.14
C LEU A 74 14.18 -6.64 4.37
N GLU A 75 14.84 -5.72 3.66
CA GLU A 75 16.13 -5.93 2.99
C GLU A 75 17.36 -5.66 3.89
N ASP A 76 17.17 -5.45 5.19
CA ASP A 76 18.22 -5.15 6.17
C ASP A 76 19.03 -3.86 5.86
N HIS A 77 18.48 -2.96 5.02
CA HIS A 77 19.13 -1.67 4.71
C HIS A 77 18.95 -0.62 5.79
N VAL A 78 17.90 -0.75 6.62
CA VAL A 78 17.61 0.16 7.73
C VAL A 78 17.22 -0.64 8.98
N ASN A 79 17.50 -0.06 10.15
CA ASN A 79 17.13 -0.70 11.42
C ASN A 79 15.65 -0.41 11.79
N GLY A 80 15.10 -1.23 12.71
CA GLY A 80 13.72 -1.07 13.15
C GLY A 80 13.43 0.27 13.82
N LEU A 81 14.43 0.93 14.40
CA LEU A 81 14.28 2.25 15.01
C LEU A 81 13.97 3.32 13.94
N PHE A 82 14.54 3.21 12.74
CA PHE A 82 14.21 4.08 11.62
C PHE A 82 12.73 3.93 11.21
N VAL A 83 12.24 2.70 11.11
CA VAL A 83 10.83 2.43 10.79
C VAL A 83 9.90 3.01 11.86
N LEU A 84 10.26 2.85 13.14
CA LEU A 84 9.50 3.43 14.25
C LEU A 84 9.46 4.96 14.20
N MET A 85 10.58 5.63 13.85
CA MET A 85 10.60 7.09 13.66
C MET A 85 9.67 7.54 12.53
N ILE A 86 9.65 6.83 11.40
CA ILE A 86 8.73 7.12 10.28
C ILE A 86 7.28 6.91 10.71
N LEU A 87 6.97 5.80 11.38
CA LEU A 87 5.63 5.53 11.93
C LEU A 87 5.18 6.64 12.88
N PHE A 88 6.05 7.07 13.78
CA PHE A 88 5.75 8.16 14.71
C PHE A 88 5.49 9.47 13.98
N GLY A 89 6.34 9.83 13.00
CA GLY A 89 6.18 11.03 12.19
C GLY A 89 4.86 11.04 11.41
N ILE A 90 4.48 9.90 10.82
CA ILE A 90 3.20 9.74 10.10
C ILE A 90 2.02 9.85 11.08
N SER A 91 2.09 9.19 12.24
CA SER A 91 1.06 9.29 13.26
C SER A 91 0.86 10.74 13.72
N ALA A 92 1.97 11.45 13.96
CA ALA A 92 1.95 12.87 14.31
C ALA A 92 1.33 13.74 13.20
N THR A 93 1.60 13.42 11.92
CA THR A 93 1.00 14.11 10.77
C THR A 93 -0.52 13.95 10.76
N TYR A 94 -1.03 12.71 10.88
CA TYR A 94 -2.48 12.47 10.91
C TYR A 94 -3.15 13.13 12.12
N PHE A 95 -2.49 13.09 13.28
CA PHE A 95 -3.00 13.75 14.48
C PHE A 95 -3.02 15.28 14.34
N SER A 96 -1.96 15.86 13.78
CA SER A 96 -1.88 17.32 13.52
C SER A 96 -2.97 17.78 12.55
N VAL A 97 -3.21 17.01 11.50
CA VAL A 97 -4.28 17.30 10.53
C VAL A 97 -5.66 17.28 11.21
N LEU A 98 -5.92 16.30 12.08
CA LEU A 98 -7.17 16.20 12.83
C LEU A 98 -7.39 17.40 13.78
N VAL A 99 -6.31 17.90 14.39
CA VAL A 99 -6.37 19.06 15.30
C VAL A 99 -6.60 20.36 14.53
N ILE A 100 -6.02 20.48 13.33
CA ILE A 100 -6.12 21.71 12.52
C ILE A 100 -7.46 21.78 11.79
N ASP A 101 -7.94 20.67 11.27
CA ASP A 101 -9.19 20.61 10.50
C ASP A 101 -10.32 19.99 11.34
N HIS A 102 -11.04 20.87 12.05
CA HIS A 102 -12.17 20.48 12.90
C HIS A 102 -13.38 19.90 12.13
N THR A 103 -13.36 19.94 10.80
CA THR A 103 -14.46 19.36 9.98
C THR A 103 -14.33 17.86 9.81
N LEU A 104 -13.14 17.30 10.08
CA LEU A 104 -12.87 15.90 9.92
C LEU A 104 -13.25 15.08 11.16
N LYS A 105 -13.93 13.96 10.92
CA LYS A 105 -14.22 13.02 11.99
C LYS A 105 -12.99 12.18 12.33
N TYR A 106 -12.80 11.93 13.61
CA TYR A 106 -11.74 11.04 14.11
C TYR A 106 -11.78 9.66 13.44
N THR A 107 -12.99 9.14 13.18
CA THR A 107 -13.19 7.83 12.53
C THR A 107 -12.59 7.79 11.11
N ALA A 108 -12.78 8.84 10.31
CA ALA A 108 -12.22 8.91 8.96
C ALA A 108 -10.69 8.95 8.99
N MET A 109 -10.10 9.73 9.92
CA MET A 109 -8.64 9.82 10.07
C MET A 109 -8.02 8.50 10.53
N SER A 110 -8.64 7.82 11.50
CA SER A 110 -8.15 6.52 11.95
C SER A 110 -8.24 5.46 10.84
N GLN A 111 -9.30 5.48 10.04
CA GLN A 111 -9.43 4.59 8.88
C GLN A 111 -8.37 4.87 7.81
N LEU A 112 -8.07 6.14 7.51
CA LEU A 112 -7.00 6.51 6.59
C LEU A 112 -5.63 6.04 7.11
N PHE A 113 -5.34 6.27 8.39
CA PHE A 113 -4.07 5.82 8.99
C PHE A 113 -3.92 4.29 8.97
N LEU A 114 -4.93 3.55 9.41
CA LEU A 114 -4.91 2.09 9.41
C LEU A 114 -4.83 1.50 8.00
N SER A 115 -5.53 2.10 7.02
CA SER A 115 -5.46 1.66 5.64
C SER A 115 -4.09 1.94 5.01
N ALA A 116 -3.44 3.07 5.35
CA ALA A 116 -2.07 3.35 4.91
C ALA A 116 -1.07 2.28 5.40
N LEU A 117 -1.17 1.90 6.69
CA LEU A 117 -0.36 0.83 7.26
C LEU A 117 -0.62 -0.51 6.58
N TYR A 118 -1.87 -0.90 6.44
CA TYR A 118 -2.26 -2.17 5.83
C TYR A 118 -1.76 -2.31 4.40
N ILE A 119 -1.99 -1.28 3.58
CA ILE A 119 -1.56 -1.24 2.18
C ILE A 119 -0.02 -1.28 2.11
N ALA A 120 0.66 -0.44 2.89
CA ALA A 120 2.12 -0.35 2.85
C ALA A 120 2.81 -1.67 3.22
N ILE A 121 2.38 -2.32 4.30
CA ILE A 121 2.93 -3.60 4.75
C ILE A 121 2.67 -4.70 3.72
N GLY A 122 1.45 -4.78 3.19
CA GLY A 122 1.09 -5.78 2.18
C GLY A 122 1.93 -5.67 0.91
N PHE A 123 2.08 -4.46 0.37
CA PHE A 123 2.87 -4.22 -0.83
C PHE A 123 4.39 -4.35 -0.59
N ALA A 124 4.89 -3.97 0.60
CA ALA A 124 6.30 -4.18 0.97
C ALA A 124 6.63 -5.68 1.06
N ALA A 125 5.74 -6.48 1.66
CA ALA A 125 5.89 -7.92 1.71
C ALA A 125 5.91 -8.55 0.30
N ILE A 126 5.04 -8.10 -0.62
CA ILE A 126 5.03 -8.57 -2.01
C ILE A 126 6.36 -8.24 -2.70
N SER A 127 6.88 -7.02 -2.54
CA SER A 127 8.17 -6.63 -3.10
C SER A 127 9.32 -7.46 -2.53
N TYR A 128 9.33 -7.69 -1.22
CA TYR A 128 10.34 -8.52 -0.56
C TYR A 128 10.26 -9.99 -0.98
N LEU A 129 9.07 -10.56 -1.14
CA LEU A 129 8.93 -11.95 -1.60
C LEU A 129 9.52 -12.18 -3.00
N GLN A 130 9.51 -11.18 -3.85
CA GLN A 130 10.16 -11.25 -5.16
C GLN A 130 11.69 -11.36 -5.04
N THR A 131 12.31 -10.71 -4.04
CA THR A 131 13.76 -10.82 -3.79
C THR A 131 14.17 -12.20 -3.28
N ILE A 132 13.29 -12.86 -2.50
CA ILE A 132 13.50 -14.23 -2.03
C ILE A 132 13.43 -15.24 -3.19
N GLY A 133 12.50 -15.03 -4.12
CA GLY A 133 12.37 -15.87 -5.31
C GLY A 133 11.03 -15.73 -6.01
N VAL A 134 11.11 -15.68 -7.33
CA VAL A 134 9.93 -15.54 -8.21
C VAL A 134 8.91 -16.67 -7.98
N LEU A 135 9.36 -17.89 -7.71
CA LEU A 135 8.48 -19.03 -7.43
C LEU A 135 7.63 -18.84 -6.17
N THR A 136 8.19 -18.22 -5.13
CA THR A 136 7.47 -17.93 -3.89
C THR A 136 6.32 -16.94 -4.15
N LEU A 137 6.58 -15.93 -4.98
CA LEU A 137 5.58 -14.94 -5.36
C LEU A 137 4.47 -15.58 -6.23
N ILE A 138 4.82 -16.43 -7.19
CA ILE A 138 3.86 -17.17 -8.02
C ILE A 138 2.99 -18.07 -7.15
N TYR A 139 3.58 -18.76 -6.17
CA TYR A 139 2.83 -19.59 -5.23
C TYR A 139 1.82 -18.79 -4.42
N LEU A 140 2.22 -17.61 -3.90
CA LEU A 140 1.32 -16.70 -3.19
C LEU A 140 0.12 -16.29 -4.04
N PHE A 141 0.36 -15.88 -5.30
CA PHE A 141 -0.70 -15.50 -6.22
C PHE A 141 -1.62 -16.67 -6.58
N LEU A 142 -1.07 -17.86 -6.80
CA LEU A 142 -1.89 -19.06 -7.07
C LEU A 142 -2.82 -19.38 -5.90
N VAL A 143 -2.31 -19.36 -4.67
CA VAL A 143 -3.14 -19.60 -3.47
C VAL A 143 -4.24 -18.55 -3.37
N THR A 144 -3.91 -17.29 -3.58
CA THR A 144 -4.89 -16.17 -3.50
C THR A 144 -5.96 -16.24 -4.60
N LEU A 145 -5.62 -16.72 -5.80
CA LEU A 145 -6.56 -16.86 -6.92
C LEU A 145 -7.47 -18.08 -6.80
N LEU A 146 -7.01 -19.13 -6.10
CA LEU A 146 -7.75 -20.39 -5.93
C LEU A 146 -8.70 -20.36 -4.72
N THR A 147 -8.53 -19.41 -3.80
CA THR A 147 -9.39 -19.21 -2.61
C THR A 147 -10.48 -18.18 -2.90
#